data_adea8b04f5837fd1285b9e9bdf47a28e
#
_entry.id   adea8b04f5837fd1285b9e9bdf47a28e
#
_cell.length_a   1.000
_cell.length_b   1.000
_cell.length_c   1.000
_cell.angle_alpha   90.00
_cell.angle_beta   90.00
_cell.angle_gamma   90.00
#
_symmetry.space_group_name_H-M   'P 1'
#
loop_
_entity.id
_entity.type
_entity.pdbx_description
1 polymer ?
#
loop_
_entity_poly.entity_id
_entity_poly.type
_entity_poly.pdbx_seq_one_letter_code
_entity_poly.pdbx_strand_id
1 'polypeptide(L)'
;MISVEPANNLKDLKKFVLFPFQLYKNNPYWVPPMIEEEMATLDQKRNPVFQNATGHYFLAYKNGKITGRIAVIINHIEVKQQNKLKLRFGWFDVIDDLDVTKKLLEEASKIGRANNLSYMEGPVGFTNMEKAGVLTMGFDQRSTMITWYHYPYYAKHFEALGFEKQATWVEFKMDILPKATDKVLKFSKLIKERYQLSVLKFRHKKEILPYVERMFELLNQTYSSLQTFVPIQPYQVAHYKEKYFKFIQPEYITCVQDKNNELVAFAIVMPSFSRALQKAKGRLFPFGWYHILKAQYKNNRAAFYLIGIHPEYQGKGVTAIIFEEIQNLFNRKGIVFGETNPELKENAAVQRLWKDFNPVQHKERSTYKKEL
;
A
#
# COMPACT_ATOMS: atom_id res chain seq x y z
N MET A 1 13.05 0.16 33.64
CA MET A 1 11.60 0.48 33.59
C MET A 1 11.23 0.87 32.16
N ILE A 2 10.06 0.46 31.66
CA ILE A 2 9.54 0.86 30.35
C ILE A 2 8.48 1.93 30.57
N SER A 3 8.66 3.11 29.93
CA SER A 3 7.63 4.15 29.86
C SER A 3 7.09 4.26 28.44
N VAL A 4 5.81 4.66 28.31
CA VAL A 4 5.18 4.98 27.03
C VAL A 4 4.69 6.42 27.09
N GLU A 5 5.13 7.22 26.15
CA GLU A 5 4.90 8.66 26.12
C GLU A 5 4.22 9.07 24.82
N PRO A 6 3.25 9.99 24.87
CA PRO A 6 2.60 10.48 23.66
C PRO A 6 3.54 11.40 22.85
N ALA A 7 3.50 11.29 21.54
CA ALA A 7 4.24 12.14 20.62
C ALA A 7 3.34 13.27 20.10
N ASN A 8 3.04 14.24 20.96
CA ASN A 8 2.02 15.27 20.72
C ASN A 8 2.52 16.53 20.01
N ASN A 9 3.81 16.64 19.73
CA ASN A 9 4.39 17.80 19.06
C ASN A 9 5.30 17.37 17.89
N LEU A 10 5.67 18.34 17.05
CA LEU A 10 6.48 18.06 15.85
C LEU A 10 7.85 17.44 16.15
N LYS A 11 8.46 17.78 17.30
CA LYS A 11 9.77 17.22 17.72
C LYS A 11 9.62 15.74 18.04
N ASP A 12 8.60 15.35 18.78
CA ASP A 12 8.35 13.96 19.15
C ASP A 12 7.79 13.16 17.96
N LEU A 13 6.94 13.77 17.12
CA LEU A 13 6.53 13.16 15.85
C LEU A 13 7.73 12.86 14.95
N LYS A 14 8.72 13.75 14.90
CA LYS A 14 9.97 13.49 14.17
C LYS A 14 10.76 12.32 14.75
N LYS A 15 10.84 12.20 16.09
CA LYS A 15 11.44 11.00 16.73
C LYS A 15 10.67 9.73 16.36
N PHE A 16 9.34 9.81 16.38
CA PHE A 16 8.46 8.71 15.97
C PHE A 16 8.74 8.26 14.55
N VAL A 17 8.82 9.18 13.59
CA VAL A 17 9.13 8.87 12.18
C VAL A 17 10.54 8.32 12.01
N LEU A 18 11.51 8.79 12.80
CA LEU A 18 12.92 8.40 12.67
C LEU A 18 13.26 7.07 13.38
N PHE A 19 12.44 6.56 14.28
CA PHE A 19 12.74 5.34 15.02
C PHE A 19 13.05 4.12 14.12
N PRO A 20 12.28 3.80 13.05
CA PRO A 20 12.60 2.67 12.18
C PRO A 20 13.93 2.83 11.43
N PHE A 21 14.41 4.05 11.21
CA PHE A 21 15.73 4.27 10.60
C PHE A 21 16.87 3.80 11.52
N GLN A 22 16.66 3.78 12.83
CA GLN A 22 17.59 3.22 13.80
C GLN A 22 17.41 1.72 13.90
N LEU A 23 16.16 1.24 14.02
CA LEU A 23 15.81 -0.17 14.19
C LEU A 23 16.29 -1.02 13.00
N TYR A 24 16.09 -0.54 11.77
CA TYR A 24 16.42 -1.26 10.54
C TYR A 24 17.71 -0.80 9.87
N LYS A 25 18.58 -0.05 10.55
CA LYS A 25 19.78 0.61 9.99
C LYS A 25 20.63 -0.29 9.10
N ASN A 26 20.83 -1.54 9.50
CA ASN A 26 21.67 -2.50 8.80
C ASN A 26 20.87 -3.59 8.04
N ASN A 27 19.56 -3.43 7.93
CA ASN A 27 18.73 -4.41 7.24
C ASN A 27 18.71 -4.13 5.73
N PRO A 28 19.20 -5.06 4.87
CA PRO A 28 19.29 -4.86 3.43
C PRO A 28 17.92 -4.96 2.72
N TYR A 29 16.90 -5.43 3.40
CA TYR A 29 15.56 -5.67 2.86
C TYR A 29 14.59 -4.55 3.21
N TRP A 30 14.86 -3.78 4.24
CA TRP A 30 14.05 -2.63 4.60
C TRP A 30 14.18 -1.49 3.59
N VAL A 31 13.06 -0.91 3.20
CA VAL A 31 12.98 0.26 2.32
C VAL A 31 12.48 1.46 3.12
N PRO A 32 13.35 2.44 3.39
CA PRO A 32 12.96 3.62 4.16
C PRO A 32 11.91 4.45 3.41
N PRO A 33 10.89 4.94 4.09
CA PRO A 33 10.01 5.95 3.53
C PRO A 33 10.73 7.29 3.43
N MET A 34 10.15 8.23 2.67
CA MET A 34 10.59 9.61 2.69
C MET A 34 10.13 10.28 4.00
N ILE A 35 11.07 10.80 4.78
CA ILE A 35 10.81 11.35 6.11
C ILE A 35 9.76 12.46 6.05
N GLU A 36 9.87 13.37 5.08
CA GLU A 36 8.94 14.50 4.95
C GLU A 36 7.52 14.02 4.58
N GLU A 37 7.39 12.98 3.77
CA GLU A 37 6.09 12.39 3.44
C GLU A 37 5.45 11.68 4.63
N GLU A 38 6.24 10.93 5.42
CA GLU A 38 5.73 10.31 6.65
C GLU A 38 5.30 11.36 7.68
N MET A 39 6.09 12.43 7.84
CA MET A 39 5.71 13.57 8.68
C MET A 39 4.39 14.20 8.22
N ALA A 40 4.23 14.43 6.91
CA ALA A 40 3.01 14.99 6.36
C ALA A 40 1.80 14.05 6.52
N THR A 41 2.02 12.74 6.35
CA THR A 41 0.96 11.73 6.50
C THR A 41 0.42 11.67 7.92
N LEU A 42 1.28 11.85 8.92
CA LEU A 42 0.91 11.79 10.34
C LEU A 42 0.52 13.16 10.95
N ASP A 43 0.74 14.25 10.23
CA ASP A 43 0.38 15.59 10.68
C ASP A 43 -1.11 15.87 10.46
N GLN A 44 -1.84 16.09 11.56
CA GLN A 44 -3.28 16.37 11.55
C GLN A 44 -3.66 17.65 10.77
N LYS A 45 -2.72 18.59 10.62
CA LYS A 45 -2.95 19.84 9.88
C LYS A 45 -2.72 19.67 8.37
N ARG A 46 -1.92 18.69 7.96
CA ARG A 46 -1.49 18.50 6.56
C ARG A 46 -2.25 17.39 5.84
N ASN A 47 -2.68 16.37 6.56
CA ASN A 47 -3.36 15.22 5.95
C ASN A 47 -4.88 15.33 6.11
N PRO A 48 -5.63 15.45 5.00
CA PRO A 48 -7.08 15.60 5.05
C PRO A 48 -7.82 14.36 5.58
N VAL A 49 -7.16 13.22 5.74
CA VAL A 49 -7.75 12.02 6.35
C VAL A 49 -8.30 12.30 7.75
N PHE A 50 -7.72 13.28 8.46
CA PHE A 50 -8.16 13.68 9.80
C PHE A 50 -9.52 14.39 9.84
N GLN A 51 -10.15 14.64 8.69
CA GLN A 51 -11.57 14.99 8.64
C GLN A 51 -12.47 13.83 9.10
N ASN A 52 -12.00 12.58 8.91
CA ASN A 52 -12.73 11.35 9.25
C ASN A 52 -11.89 10.35 10.07
N ALA A 53 -10.81 10.79 10.66
CA ALA A 53 -9.99 9.95 11.54
C ALA A 53 -9.43 10.74 12.72
N THR A 54 -9.19 10.04 13.82
CA THR A 54 -8.41 10.54 14.96
C THR A 54 -7.16 9.67 15.10
N GLY A 55 -6.00 10.30 15.27
CA GLY A 55 -4.71 9.61 15.42
C GLY A 55 -4.02 10.00 16.72
N HIS A 56 -3.51 9.00 17.44
CA HIS A 56 -2.68 9.16 18.64
C HIS A 56 -1.37 8.42 18.39
N TYR A 57 -0.24 9.03 18.75
CA TYR A 57 1.08 8.48 18.49
C TYR A 57 1.83 8.31 19.80
N PHE A 58 2.47 7.16 19.98
CA PHE A 58 3.21 6.85 21.21
C PHE A 58 4.61 6.33 20.90
N LEU A 59 5.53 6.70 21.77
CA LEU A 59 6.90 6.19 21.79
C LEU A 59 7.13 5.41 23.10
N ALA A 60 7.66 4.21 23.00
CA ALA A 60 8.11 3.45 24.16
C ALA A 60 9.59 3.73 24.42
N TYR A 61 9.93 3.91 25.68
CA TYR A 61 11.30 4.13 26.15
C TYR A 61 11.71 3.03 27.13
N LYS A 62 12.94 2.55 27.01
CA LYS A 62 13.59 1.66 27.99
C LYS A 62 14.99 2.19 28.24
N ASN A 63 15.30 2.47 29.50
CA ASN A 63 16.60 3.06 29.91
C ASN A 63 16.94 4.35 29.12
N GLY A 64 15.95 5.25 28.94
CA GLY A 64 16.11 6.53 28.25
C GLY A 64 16.25 6.44 26.71
N LYS A 65 16.19 5.25 26.12
CA LYS A 65 16.26 5.04 24.67
C LYS A 65 14.90 4.66 24.09
N ILE A 66 14.58 5.15 22.91
CA ILE A 66 13.36 4.74 22.17
C ILE A 66 13.51 3.28 21.76
N THR A 67 12.54 2.47 22.11
CA THR A 67 12.50 1.02 21.87
C THR A 67 11.29 0.56 21.09
N GLY A 68 10.31 1.45 20.88
CA GLY A 68 9.14 1.14 20.08
C GLY A 68 8.30 2.38 19.77
N ARG A 69 7.40 2.21 18.80
CA ARG A 69 6.40 3.21 18.42
C ARG A 69 5.10 2.55 18.00
N ILE A 70 3.99 3.24 18.16
CA ILE A 70 2.67 2.84 17.68
C ILE A 70 1.84 4.07 17.32
N ALA A 71 1.16 4.02 16.18
CA ALA A 71 0.06 4.92 15.85
C ALA A 71 -1.26 4.20 16.15
N VAL A 72 -2.12 4.84 16.91
CA VAL A 72 -3.46 4.37 17.26
C VAL A 72 -4.47 5.23 16.52
N ILE A 73 -5.37 4.61 15.75
CA ILE A 73 -6.22 5.30 14.79
C ILE A 73 -7.67 4.89 14.97
N ILE A 74 -8.56 5.88 15.09
CA ILE A 74 -10.01 5.69 15.01
C ILE A 74 -10.47 6.22 13.66
N ASN A 75 -10.96 5.34 12.79
CA ASN A 75 -11.55 5.75 11.52
C ASN A 75 -13.06 5.90 11.72
N HIS A 76 -13.55 7.15 11.68
CA HIS A 76 -14.94 7.45 11.96
C HIS A 76 -15.91 6.95 10.88
N ILE A 77 -15.45 6.72 9.66
CA ILE A 77 -16.27 6.09 8.60
C ILE A 77 -16.55 4.64 8.98
N GLU A 78 -15.54 3.89 9.41
CA GLU A 78 -15.73 2.50 9.87
C GLU A 78 -16.66 2.42 11.06
N VAL A 79 -16.41 3.27 12.08
CA VAL A 79 -17.19 3.23 13.32
C VAL A 79 -18.64 3.67 13.12
N LYS A 80 -18.84 4.83 12.43
CA LYS A 80 -20.17 5.46 12.37
C LYS A 80 -21.01 5.02 11.16
N GLN A 81 -20.37 4.75 10.01
CA GLN A 81 -21.10 4.43 8.77
C GLN A 81 -21.10 2.94 8.47
N GLN A 82 -20.04 2.21 8.81
CA GLN A 82 -19.94 0.77 8.57
C GLN A 82 -20.28 -0.08 9.80
N ASN A 83 -20.56 0.57 10.95
CA ASN A 83 -20.83 -0.09 12.23
C ASN A 83 -19.73 -1.08 12.67
N LYS A 84 -18.47 -0.78 12.31
CA LYS A 84 -17.30 -1.55 12.72
C LYS A 84 -16.67 -0.86 13.93
N LEU A 85 -17.01 -1.30 15.15
CA LEU A 85 -16.50 -0.74 16.41
C LEU A 85 -15.03 -1.15 16.63
N LYS A 86 -14.19 -0.69 15.73
CA LYS A 86 -12.80 -1.10 15.57
C LYS A 86 -11.81 0.03 15.83
N LEU A 87 -10.77 -0.28 16.61
CA LEU A 87 -9.56 0.52 16.71
C LEU A 87 -8.54 0.00 15.70
N ARG A 88 -7.95 0.86 14.91
CA ARG A 88 -6.78 0.52 14.10
C ARG A 88 -5.50 0.86 14.84
N PHE A 89 -4.45 0.06 14.65
CA PHE A 89 -3.10 0.46 14.98
C PHE A 89 -2.17 0.25 13.77
N GLY A 90 -1.19 1.14 13.62
CA GLY A 90 -0.22 1.09 12.52
C GLY A 90 1.09 1.77 12.90
N TRP A 91 2.01 1.95 11.95
CA TRP A 91 3.35 2.47 12.25
C TRP A 91 3.93 1.81 13.51
N PHE A 92 3.69 0.51 13.60
CA PHE A 92 4.07 -0.30 14.75
C PHE A 92 5.46 -0.88 14.51
N ASP A 93 6.43 -0.35 15.23
CA ASP A 93 7.80 -0.83 15.22
C ASP A 93 8.33 -0.97 16.65
N VAL A 94 8.95 -2.10 16.95
CA VAL A 94 9.50 -2.40 18.27
C VAL A 94 10.81 -3.17 18.15
N ILE A 95 11.67 -3.10 19.16
CA ILE A 95 12.77 -4.04 19.34
C ILE A 95 12.23 -5.42 19.71
N ASP A 96 13.04 -6.47 19.65
CA ASP A 96 12.67 -7.81 20.09
C ASP A 96 12.56 -7.86 21.63
N ASP A 97 11.45 -7.31 22.13
CA ASP A 97 11.12 -7.23 23.55
C ASP A 97 9.60 -7.25 23.71
N LEU A 98 9.09 -8.38 24.22
CA LEU A 98 7.64 -8.62 24.38
C LEU A 98 6.99 -7.61 25.33
N ASP A 99 7.70 -7.17 26.38
CA ASP A 99 7.15 -6.20 27.33
C ASP A 99 6.97 -4.82 26.71
N VAL A 100 7.87 -4.42 25.80
CA VAL A 100 7.72 -3.18 25.02
C VAL A 100 6.49 -3.27 24.13
N THR A 101 6.32 -4.39 23.41
CA THR A 101 5.13 -4.66 22.59
C THR A 101 3.86 -4.57 23.41
N LYS A 102 3.84 -5.27 24.54
CA LYS A 102 2.69 -5.29 25.48
C LYS A 102 2.32 -3.88 25.94
N LYS A 103 3.30 -3.08 26.37
CA LYS A 103 3.06 -1.72 26.86
C LYS A 103 2.47 -0.80 25.80
N LEU A 104 2.95 -0.86 24.56
CA LEU A 104 2.38 -0.08 23.45
C LEU A 104 0.94 -0.49 23.13
N LEU A 105 0.65 -1.78 23.11
CA LEU A 105 -0.70 -2.28 22.84
C LEU A 105 -1.66 -2.04 24.01
N GLU A 106 -1.17 -1.98 25.26
CA GLU A 106 -1.96 -1.56 26.43
C GLU A 106 -2.44 -0.10 26.28
N GLU A 107 -1.59 0.83 25.79
CA GLU A 107 -2.00 2.21 25.50
C GLU A 107 -3.06 2.28 24.39
N ALA A 108 -2.89 1.48 23.33
CA ALA A 108 -3.92 1.36 22.30
C ALA A 108 -5.25 0.85 22.87
N SER A 109 -5.21 -0.18 23.74
CA SER A 109 -6.40 -0.73 24.39
C SER A 109 -7.14 0.30 25.26
N LYS A 110 -6.40 1.15 25.99
CA LYS A 110 -6.99 2.22 26.80
C LYS A 110 -7.82 3.18 25.94
N ILE A 111 -7.25 3.59 24.79
CA ILE A 111 -7.96 4.49 23.85
C ILE A 111 -9.18 3.80 23.27
N GLY A 112 -9.07 2.53 22.87
CA GLY A 112 -10.20 1.77 22.31
C GLY A 112 -11.36 1.69 23.31
N ARG A 113 -11.09 1.30 24.55
CA ARG A 113 -12.11 1.21 25.62
C ARG A 113 -12.72 2.58 25.95
N ALA A 114 -11.90 3.63 26.02
CA ALA A 114 -12.39 4.99 26.28
C ALA A 114 -13.31 5.52 25.16
N ASN A 115 -13.25 4.93 23.95
CA ASN A 115 -14.10 5.28 22.82
C ASN A 115 -15.18 4.21 22.54
N ASN A 116 -15.44 3.28 23.46
CA ASN A 116 -16.42 2.21 23.34
C ASN A 116 -16.24 1.34 22.09
N LEU A 117 -14.98 1.08 21.69
CA LEU A 117 -14.66 0.20 20.60
C LEU A 117 -14.52 -1.24 21.11
N SER A 118 -14.89 -2.22 20.28
CA SER A 118 -14.97 -3.62 20.68
C SER A 118 -13.65 -4.37 20.50
N TYR A 119 -12.88 -4.01 19.49
CA TYR A 119 -11.64 -4.71 19.18
C TYR A 119 -10.60 -3.78 18.53
N MET A 120 -9.34 -4.22 18.57
CA MET A 120 -8.26 -3.57 17.82
C MET A 120 -7.76 -4.48 16.70
N GLU A 121 -7.37 -3.88 15.59
CA GLU A 121 -6.83 -4.56 14.41
C GLU A 121 -5.66 -3.78 13.82
N GLY A 122 -4.58 -4.49 13.47
CA GLY A 122 -3.42 -3.90 12.83
C GLY A 122 -2.28 -4.90 12.57
N PRO A 123 -1.12 -4.40 12.15
CA PRO A 123 -0.89 -2.99 11.78
C PRO A 123 -1.54 -2.64 10.44
N VAL A 124 -2.22 -1.50 10.40
CA VAL A 124 -2.85 -0.93 9.20
C VAL A 124 -2.78 0.60 9.25
N GLY A 125 -2.79 1.25 8.10
CA GLY A 125 -2.88 2.71 8.00
C GLY A 125 -4.29 3.26 8.19
N PHE A 126 -4.49 4.52 7.85
CA PHE A 126 -5.79 5.19 7.97
C PHE A 126 -6.83 4.60 7.02
N THR A 127 -6.40 4.18 5.82
CA THR A 127 -7.25 3.64 4.75
C THR A 127 -6.58 2.49 4.02
N ASN A 128 -7.29 1.88 3.07
CA ASN A 128 -6.75 0.81 2.21
C ASN A 128 -5.67 1.29 1.23
N MET A 129 -5.53 2.60 1.06
CA MET A 129 -4.50 3.18 0.19
C MET A 129 -3.13 3.24 0.86
N GLU A 130 -3.03 2.77 2.10
CA GLU A 130 -1.82 2.81 2.90
C GLU A 130 -1.33 1.41 3.24
N LYS A 131 -0.18 1.36 3.89
CA LYS A 131 0.48 0.11 4.25
C LYS A 131 -0.36 -0.72 5.22
N ALA A 132 -0.33 -2.05 5.07
CA ALA A 132 -1.02 -2.98 5.94
C ALA A 132 -0.19 -4.25 6.21
N GLY A 133 -0.43 -4.85 7.37
CA GLY A 133 0.04 -6.17 7.78
C GLY A 133 1.49 -6.25 8.23
N VAL A 134 1.73 -7.15 9.14
CA VAL A 134 3.07 -7.62 9.54
C VAL A 134 3.59 -8.61 8.51
N LEU A 135 4.85 -8.48 8.11
CA LEU A 135 5.52 -9.47 7.27
C LEU A 135 5.59 -10.81 8.01
N THR A 136 5.05 -11.89 7.42
CA THR A 136 5.02 -13.25 7.98
C THR A 136 5.81 -14.25 7.17
N MET A 137 6.13 -13.93 5.90
CA MET A 137 7.00 -14.71 5.01
C MET A 137 7.77 -13.76 4.08
N GLY A 138 8.97 -14.17 3.67
CA GLY A 138 9.82 -13.40 2.75
C GLY A 138 10.67 -12.34 3.47
N PHE A 139 11.18 -12.66 4.65
CA PHE A 139 12.05 -11.78 5.44
C PHE A 139 13.38 -11.48 4.75
N ASP A 140 13.77 -12.29 3.78
CA ASP A 140 14.92 -12.14 2.89
C ASP A 140 14.59 -11.41 1.58
N GLN A 141 13.36 -10.89 1.46
CA GLN A 141 12.89 -10.15 0.28
C GLN A 141 12.82 -8.65 0.59
N ARG A 142 13.26 -7.83 -0.40
CA ARG A 142 13.17 -6.37 -0.27
C ARG A 142 11.72 -5.91 -0.24
N SER A 143 11.40 -5.03 0.72
CA SER A 143 10.10 -4.36 0.75
C SER A 143 9.88 -3.46 -0.48
N THR A 144 8.65 -3.16 -0.77
CA THR A 144 8.28 -2.09 -1.70
C THR A 144 8.06 -0.77 -0.95
N MET A 145 7.88 0.31 -1.68
CA MET A 145 7.63 1.61 -1.04
C MET A 145 6.28 1.67 -0.31
N ILE A 146 5.36 0.77 -0.63
CA ILE A 146 4.01 0.72 -0.06
C ILE A 146 3.83 -0.36 1.00
N THR A 147 4.89 -1.01 1.42
CA THR A 147 4.85 -2.07 2.43
C THR A 147 5.80 -1.77 3.57
N TRP A 148 5.40 -2.16 4.80
CA TRP A 148 6.32 -2.19 5.92
C TRP A 148 7.20 -3.44 5.86
N TYR A 149 8.42 -3.33 6.38
CA TYR A 149 9.26 -4.48 6.72
C TYR A 149 9.13 -4.76 8.21
N HIS A 150 9.10 -6.03 8.59
CA HIS A 150 9.11 -6.45 9.99
C HIS A 150 10.05 -7.64 10.15
N TYR A 151 10.64 -7.76 11.34
CA TYR A 151 11.39 -8.96 11.73
C TYR A 151 10.44 -10.11 12.10
N PRO A 152 10.91 -11.39 12.12
CA PRO A 152 10.07 -12.55 12.42
C PRO A 152 9.42 -12.53 13.81
N TYR A 153 10.00 -11.83 14.79
CA TYR A 153 9.48 -11.79 16.16
C TYR A 153 8.16 -11.01 16.29
N TYR A 154 7.80 -10.13 15.35
CA TYR A 154 6.56 -9.36 15.44
C TYR A 154 5.31 -10.26 15.51
N ALA A 155 5.21 -11.24 14.61
CA ALA A 155 4.12 -12.20 14.60
C ALA A 155 4.06 -13.00 15.91
N LYS A 156 5.22 -13.45 16.39
CA LYS A 156 5.34 -14.19 17.66
C LYS A 156 4.88 -13.34 18.86
N HIS A 157 5.21 -12.04 18.89
CA HIS A 157 4.76 -11.13 19.94
C HIS A 157 3.24 -10.98 19.93
N PHE A 158 2.61 -10.81 18.76
CA PHE A 158 1.15 -10.73 18.69
C PHE A 158 0.48 -12.03 19.15
N GLU A 159 0.96 -13.18 18.68
CA GLU A 159 0.44 -14.49 19.08
C GLU A 159 0.59 -14.73 20.58
N ALA A 160 1.76 -14.40 21.16
CA ALA A 160 2.01 -14.51 22.60
C ALA A 160 1.12 -13.58 23.45
N LEU A 161 0.66 -12.47 22.89
CA LEU A 161 -0.24 -11.52 23.53
C LEU A 161 -1.73 -11.81 23.24
N GLY A 162 -2.05 -12.95 22.62
CA GLY A 162 -3.40 -13.41 22.38
C GLY A 162 -4.11 -12.67 21.22
N PHE A 163 -3.36 -12.20 20.23
CA PHE A 163 -3.92 -11.72 18.99
C PHE A 163 -4.09 -12.87 18.00
N GLU A 164 -5.14 -12.81 17.20
CA GLU A 164 -5.44 -13.76 16.14
C GLU A 164 -5.22 -13.12 14.76
N LYS A 165 -4.79 -13.93 13.79
CA LYS A 165 -4.69 -13.46 12.39
C LYS A 165 -6.08 -13.11 11.85
N GLN A 166 -6.21 -11.92 11.27
CA GLN A 166 -7.49 -11.43 10.75
C GLN A 166 -7.55 -11.47 9.23
N ALA A 167 -6.59 -10.88 8.54
CA ALA A 167 -6.50 -10.89 7.09
C ALA A 167 -5.06 -11.17 6.66
N THR A 168 -4.91 -11.85 5.52
CA THR A 168 -3.60 -12.20 4.96
C THR A 168 -3.50 -11.69 3.54
N TRP A 169 -2.37 -11.07 3.21
CA TRP A 169 -2.02 -10.64 1.86
C TRP A 169 -0.81 -11.41 1.37
N VAL A 170 -0.80 -11.68 0.08
CA VAL A 170 0.31 -12.31 -0.64
C VAL A 170 0.87 -11.35 -1.68
N GLU A 171 2.16 -11.44 -1.94
CA GLU A 171 2.84 -10.67 -2.99
C GLU A 171 3.57 -11.65 -3.91
N PHE A 172 3.41 -11.46 -5.21
CA PHE A 172 4.04 -12.28 -6.23
C PHE A 172 5.15 -11.53 -6.93
N LYS A 173 6.18 -12.25 -7.32
CA LYS A 173 7.20 -11.81 -8.27
C LYS A 173 7.11 -12.63 -9.54
N MET A 174 7.43 -12.02 -10.66
CA MET A 174 7.37 -12.65 -11.96
C MET A 174 8.42 -12.10 -12.91
N ASP A 175 8.91 -12.94 -13.79
CA ASP A 175 9.75 -12.52 -14.91
C ASP A 175 8.85 -12.02 -16.06
N ILE A 176 9.23 -10.90 -16.65
CA ILE A 176 8.49 -10.33 -17.77
C ILE A 176 8.98 -10.97 -19.06
N LEU A 177 8.06 -11.59 -19.80
CA LEU A 177 8.34 -12.24 -21.06
C LEU A 177 8.86 -11.23 -22.10
N PRO A 178 9.72 -11.68 -23.05
CA PRO A 178 10.25 -10.79 -24.12
C PRO A 178 9.16 -10.22 -25.05
N LYS A 179 8.01 -10.85 -25.12
CA LYS A 179 6.83 -10.40 -25.87
C LYS A 179 5.55 -10.95 -25.25
N ALA A 180 4.43 -10.29 -25.52
CA ALA A 180 3.11 -10.82 -25.18
C ALA A 180 2.88 -12.18 -25.89
N THR A 181 2.25 -13.12 -25.20
CA THR A 181 1.93 -14.42 -25.78
C THR A 181 0.84 -14.29 -26.84
N ASP A 182 0.85 -15.16 -27.85
CA ASP A 182 -0.19 -15.18 -28.90
C ASP A 182 -1.59 -15.35 -28.29
N LYS A 183 -1.71 -16.08 -27.19
CA LYS A 183 -2.94 -16.22 -26.42
C LYS A 183 -3.44 -14.86 -25.93
N VAL A 184 -2.60 -14.07 -25.27
CA VAL A 184 -2.97 -12.73 -24.78
C VAL A 184 -3.38 -11.82 -25.93
N LEU A 185 -2.62 -11.81 -27.03
CA LEU A 185 -2.91 -10.98 -28.20
C LEU A 185 -4.26 -11.32 -28.84
N LYS A 186 -4.52 -12.63 -29.06
CA LYS A 186 -5.80 -13.11 -29.61
C LYS A 186 -6.99 -12.76 -28.70
N PHE A 187 -6.85 -13.01 -27.41
CA PHE A 187 -7.91 -12.69 -26.43
C PHE A 187 -8.16 -11.18 -26.33
N SER A 188 -7.12 -10.38 -26.26
CA SER A 188 -7.25 -8.93 -26.21
C SER A 188 -8.01 -8.40 -27.44
N LYS A 189 -7.64 -8.85 -28.64
CA LYS A 189 -8.34 -8.49 -29.87
C LYS A 189 -9.82 -8.88 -29.84
N LEU A 190 -10.11 -10.14 -29.50
CA LEU A 190 -11.48 -10.68 -29.40
C LEU A 190 -12.34 -9.85 -28.40
N ILE A 191 -11.79 -9.52 -27.24
CA ILE A 191 -12.51 -8.78 -26.19
C ILE A 191 -12.74 -7.33 -26.60
N LYS A 192 -11.74 -6.67 -27.24
CA LYS A 192 -11.90 -5.33 -27.81
C LYS A 192 -13.05 -5.30 -28.82
N GLU A 193 -13.10 -6.25 -29.74
CA GLU A 193 -14.15 -6.35 -30.77
C GLU A 193 -15.52 -6.68 -30.17
N ARG A 194 -15.59 -7.70 -29.30
CA ARG A 194 -16.85 -8.21 -28.71
C ARG A 194 -17.58 -7.14 -27.88
N TYR A 195 -16.84 -6.38 -27.07
CA TYR A 195 -17.41 -5.40 -26.16
C TYR A 195 -17.22 -3.95 -26.65
N GLN A 196 -16.69 -3.76 -27.86
CA GLN A 196 -16.40 -2.45 -28.44
C GLN A 196 -15.55 -1.57 -27.51
N LEU A 197 -14.47 -2.18 -26.97
CA LEU A 197 -13.57 -1.54 -26.01
C LEU A 197 -12.37 -0.91 -26.74
N SER A 198 -11.94 0.22 -26.24
CA SER A 198 -10.75 0.93 -26.73
C SER A 198 -9.79 1.28 -25.58
N VAL A 199 -8.49 1.34 -25.90
CA VAL A 199 -7.46 1.73 -24.95
C VAL A 199 -7.13 3.21 -25.12
N LEU A 200 -7.20 3.95 -24.02
CA LEU A 200 -6.76 5.34 -23.98
C LEU A 200 -5.23 5.41 -23.94
N LYS A 201 -4.67 6.25 -24.80
CA LYS A 201 -3.23 6.53 -24.86
C LYS A 201 -2.97 7.96 -24.41
N PHE A 202 -2.21 8.11 -23.33
CA PHE A 202 -1.85 9.40 -22.78
C PHE A 202 -0.42 9.78 -23.19
N ARG A 203 -0.25 10.95 -23.79
CA ARG A 203 1.08 11.52 -24.10
C ARG A 203 1.55 12.47 -23.02
N HIS A 204 0.62 13.18 -22.39
CA HIS A 204 0.91 14.19 -21.37
C HIS A 204 0.13 13.92 -20.09
N LYS A 205 0.71 14.26 -18.95
CA LYS A 205 0.08 14.08 -17.63
C LYS A 205 -1.30 14.73 -17.53
N LYS A 206 -1.49 15.90 -18.14
CA LYS A 206 -2.77 16.62 -18.11
C LYS A 206 -3.93 15.84 -18.73
N GLU A 207 -3.65 14.95 -19.69
CA GLU A 207 -4.67 14.13 -20.35
C GLU A 207 -5.27 13.06 -19.42
N ILE A 208 -4.58 12.74 -18.31
CA ILE A 208 -5.07 11.78 -17.32
C ILE A 208 -6.08 12.43 -16.36
N LEU A 209 -5.96 13.75 -16.12
CA LEU A 209 -6.74 14.45 -15.11
C LEU A 209 -8.26 14.22 -15.18
N PRO A 210 -8.90 14.20 -16.36
CA PRO A 210 -10.34 13.94 -16.47
C PRO A 210 -10.75 12.54 -16.01
N TYR A 211 -9.82 11.59 -16.00
CA TYR A 211 -10.09 10.19 -15.66
C TYR A 211 -9.80 9.85 -14.19
N VAL A 212 -9.08 10.72 -13.46
CA VAL A 212 -8.64 10.42 -12.09
C VAL A 212 -9.84 10.16 -11.17
N GLU A 213 -10.85 10.99 -11.19
CA GLU A 213 -12.04 10.83 -10.35
C GLU A 213 -12.76 9.52 -10.69
N ARG A 214 -12.97 9.22 -11.98
CA ARG A 214 -13.55 7.96 -12.45
C ARG A 214 -12.73 6.73 -12.03
N MET A 215 -11.38 6.83 -12.01
CA MET A 215 -10.53 5.76 -11.51
C MET A 215 -10.80 5.48 -10.02
N PHE A 216 -10.95 6.52 -9.20
CA PHE A 216 -11.25 6.36 -7.77
C PHE A 216 -12.66 5.86 -7.52
N GLU A 217 -13.65 6.29 -8.31
CA GLU A 217 -15.01 5.75 -8.29
C GLU A 217 -14.98 4.24 -8.63
N LEU A 218 -14.25 3.86 -9.66
CA LEU A 218 -14.09 2.47 -10.06
C LEU A 218 -13.36 1.63 -8.98
N LEU A 219 -12.38 2.19 -8.27
CA LEU A 219 -11.76 1.54 -7.12
C LEU A 219 -12.76 1.33 -6.00
N ASN A 220 -13.57 2.35 -5.67
CA ASN A 220 -14.61 2.23 -4.66
C ASN A 220 -15.62 1.12 -4.99
N GLN A 221 -16.05 1.02 -6.26
CA GLN A 221 -16.93 -0.04 -6.73
C GLN A 221 -16.25 -1.43 -6.67
N THR A 222 -15.03 -1.52 -7.19
CA THR A 222 -14.29 -2.78 -7.30
C THR A 222 -13.94 -3.37 -5.93
N TYR A 223 -13.60 -2.52 -4.95
CA TYR A 223 -13.08 -2.94 -3.65
C TYR A 223 -14.13 -2.92 -2.53
N SER A 224 -15.36 -2.53 -2.83
CA SER A 224 -16.44 -2.41 -1.84
C SER A 224 -16.72 -3.69 -1.05
N SER A 225 -16.48 -4.86 -1.63
CA SER A 225 -16.68 -6.17 -1.01
C SER A 225 -15.50 -6.63 -0.14
N LEU A 226 -14.36 -5.92 -0.15
CA LEU A 226 -13.20 -6.33 0.64
C LEU A 226 -13.40 -6.02 2.13
N GLN A 227 -13.02 -6.94 2.99
CA GLN A 227 -13.22 -6.85 4.45
C GLN A 227 -12.62 -5.58 5.06
N THR A 228 -11.47 -5.15 4.57
CA THR A 228 -10.74 -3.97 5.08
C THR A 228 -11.13 -2.67 4.38
N PHE A 229 -12.13 -2.71 3.49
CA PHE A 229 -12.48 -1.58 2.65
C PHE A 229 -13.07 -0.41 3.45
N VAL A 230 -12.53 0.77 3.17
CA VAL A 230 -13.07 2.07 3.58
C VAL A 230 -13.25 2.92 2.32
N PRO A 231 -14.44 3.45 2.04
CA PRO A 231 -14.68 4.27 0.84
C PRO A 231 -13.74 5.48 0.79
N ILE A 232 -13.08 5.64 -0.35
CA ILE A 232 -12.20 6.79 -0.60
C ILE A 232 -13.08 8.02 -0.78
N GLN A 233 -12.85 9.05 0.02
CA GLN A 233 -13.65 10.26 0.04
C GLN A 233 -13.16 11.28 -1.01
N PRO A 234 -14.02 12.17 -1.53
CA PRO A 234 -13.64 13.17 -2.54
C PRO A 234 -12.44 14.03 -2.12
N TYR A 235 -12.33 14.44 -0.87
CA TYR A 235 -11.20 15.21 -0.36
C TYR A 235 -9.88 14.40 -0.38
N GLN A 236 -9.96 13.08 -0.21
CA GLN A 236 -8.80 12.19 -0.33
C GLN A 236 -8.38 12.05 -1.79
N VAL A 237 -9.33 11.95 -2.73
CA VAL A 237 -9.03 11.94 -4.18
C VAL A 237 -8.27 13.21 -4.56
N ALA A 238 -8.73 14.38 -4.11
CA ALA A 238 -8.04 15.65 -4.36
C ALA A 238 -6.60 15.65 -3.80
N HIS A 239 -6.43 15.16 -2.58
CA HIS A 239 -5.11 15.02 -1.94
C HIS A 239 -4.19 14.04 -2.68
N TYR A 240 -4.69 12.86 -3.05
CA TYR A 240 -3.90 11.87 -3.81
C TYR A 240 -3.53 12.39 -5.20
N LYS A 241 -4.44 13.10 -5.86
CA LYS A 241 -4.18 13.78 -7.13
C LYS A 241 -3.02 14.76 -7.01
N GLU A 242 -3.03 15.63 -6.00
CA GLU A 242 -1.94 16.57 -5.75
C GLU A 242 -0.61 15.86 -5.41
N LYS A 243 -0.66 14.88 -4.51
CA LYS A 243 0.50 14.17 -3.99
C LYS A 243 1.19 13.32 -5.05
N TYR A 244 0.44 12.54 -5.82
CA TYR A 244 0.99 11.53 -6.72
C TYR A 244 1.12 11.99 -8.16
N PHE A 245 0.34 12.99 -8.61
CA PHE A 245 0.34 13.44 -10.00
C PHE A 245 1.73 13.89 -10.50
N LYS A 246 2.56 14.44 -9.62
CA LYS A 246 3.93 14.87 -9.96
C LYS A 246 4.83 13.70 -10.37
N PHE A 247 4.59 12.52 -9.81
CA PHE A 247 5.42 11.32 -10.00
C PHE A 247 4.88 10.37 -11.07
N ILE A 248 3.62 10.50 -11.44
CA ILE A 248 2.98 9.66 -12.46
C ILE A 248 3.59 9.94 -13.83
N GLN A 249 3.94 8.87 -14.54
CA GLN A 249 4.26 8.90 -15.96
C GLN A 249 3.05 8.37 -16.74
N PRO A 250 2.53 9.11 -17.74
CA PRO A 250 1.33 8.73 -18.48
C PRO A 250 1.37 7.34 -19.08
N GLU A 251 2.52 6.95 -19.60
CA GLU A 251 2.72 5.63 -20.24
C GLU A 251 2.58 4.42 -19.29
N TYR A 252 2.66 4.65 -17.97
CA TYR A 252 2.48 3.61 -16.95
C TYR A 252 1.02 3.46 -16.47
N ILE A 253 0.11 4.22 -17.08
CA ILE A 253 -1.33 4.12 -16.83
C ILE A 253 -2.00 3.57 -18.07
N THR A 254 -2.73 2.48 -17.90
CA THR A 254 -3.60 1.90 -18.94
C THR A 254 -5.04 2.13 -18.53
N CYS A 255 -5.82 2.76 -19.40
CA CYS A 255 -7.26 2.93 -19.25
C CYS A 255 -7.98 2.29 -20.43
N VAL A 256 -9.06 1.59 -20.13
CA VAL A 256 -9.94 0.96 -21.12
C VAL A 256 -11.32 1.58 -21.00
N GLN A 257 -11.88 2.04 -22.12
CA GLN A 257 -13.22 2.61 -22.19
C GLN A 257 -14.10 1.83 -23.18
N ASP A 258 -15.41 1.93 -22.96
CA ASP A 258 -16.41 1.40 -23.88
C ASP A 258 -16.75 2.36 -25.02
N LYS A 259 -17.71 2.00 -25.87
CA LYS A 259 -18.20 2.81 -26.99
C LYS A 259 -18.85 4.15 -26.56
N ASN A 260 -19.27 4.26 -25.31
CA ASN A 260 -19.88 5.47 -24.75
C ASN A 260 -18.85 6.38 -24.06
N ASN A 261 -17.54 6.04 -24.17
CA ASN A 261 -16.43 6.69 -23.49
C ASN A 261 -16.47 6.55 -21.95
N GLU A 262 -17.18 5.53 -21.43
CA GLU A 262 -17.15 5.23 -20.00
C GLU A 262 -15.92 4.39 -19.65
N LEU A 263 -15.25 4.75 -18.54
CA LEU A 263 -14.08 4.01 -18.04
C LEU A 263 -14.52 2.66 -17.47
N VAL A 264 -14.18 1.57 -18.14
CA VAL A 264 -14.54 0.21 -17.71
C VAL A 264 -13.42 -0.51 -16.99
N ALA A 265 -12.18 -0.12 -17.23
CA ALA A 265 -11.05 -0.68 -16.49
C ALA A 265 -9.84 0.25 -16.53
N PHE A 266 -8.99 0.14 -15.51
CA PHE A 266 -7.68 0.77 -15.53
C PHE A 266 -6.65 -0.06 -14.78
N ALA A 267 -5.38 0.19 -15.08
CA ALA A 267 -4.26 -0.29 -14.30
C ALA A 267 -3.19 0.79 -14.18
N ILE A 268 -2.55 0.84 -13.02
CA ILE A 268 -1.40 1.69 -12.75
C ILE A 268 -0.24 0.78 -12.39
N VAL A 269 0.83 0.86 -13.16
CA VAL A 269 2.11 0.23 -12.86
C VAL A 269 3.15 1.32 -12.67
N MET A 270 4.26 1.02 -12.03
CA MET A 270 5.33 2.00 -11.80
C MET A 270 6.70 1.33 -11.84
N PRO A 271 7.76 2.05 -12.22
CA PRO A 271 9.11 1.57 -11.98
C PRO A 271 9.33 1.31 -10.48
N SER A 272 10.07 0.28 -10.13
CA SER A 272 10.36 0.00 -8.71
C SER A 272 11.29 1.05 -8.12
N PHE A 273 10.83 1.77 -7.10
CA PHE A 273 11.63 2.77 -6.39
C PHE A 273 12.40 2.22 -5.19
N SER A 274 12.23 0.94 -4.85
CA SER A 274 12.78 0.35 -3.62
C SER A 274 14.28 0.58 -3.45
N ARG A 275 15.09 0.32 -4.48
CA ARG A 275 16.55 0.57 -4.44
C ARG A 275 16.92 2.06 -4.36
N ALA A 276 16.14 2.91 -5.02
CA ALA A 276 16.36 4.35 -4.99
C ALA A 276 16.06 4.93 -3.60
N LEU A 277 14.99 4.51 -2.97
CA LEU A 277 14.62 4.89 -1.62
C LEU A 277 15.65 4.43 -0.58
N GLN A 278 16.19 3.21 -0.72
CA GLN A 278 17.30 2.75 0.13
C GLN A 278 18.53 3.67 0.02
N LYS A 279 18.91 4.08 -1.21
CA LYS A 279 20.00 5.01 -1.44
C LYS A 279 19.71 6.43 -0.94
N ALA A 280 18.46 6.88 -1.07
CA ALA A 280 18.01 8.19 -0.60
C ALA A 280 17.95 8.28 0.94
N LYS A 281 17.89 7.14 1.66
CA LYS A 281 17.85 7.09 3.13
C LYS A 281 16.80 8.03 3.72
N GLY A 282 15.62 8.08 3.07
CA GLY A 282 14.48 8.90 3.50
C GLY A 282 14.60 10.41 3.24
N ARG A 283 15.60 10.88 2.47
CA ARG A 283 15.83 12.30 2.18
C ARG A 283 16.05 12.54 0.69
N LEU A 284 15.45 13.61 0.15
CA LEU A 284 15.70 14.01 -1.23
C LEU A 284 17.08 14.66 -1.40
N PHE A 285 17.49 15.50 -0.46
CA PHE A 285 18.77 16.20 -0.53
C PHE A 285 19.83 15.54 0.37
N PRO A 286 21.14 15.55 -0.03
CA PRO A 286 21.64 16.17 -1.28
C PRO A 286 21.49 15.33 -2.55
N PHE A 287 21.42 13.99 -2.49
CA PHE A 287 21.47 13.13 -3.69
C PHE A 287 20.27 12.19 -3.84
N GLY A 288 19.32 12.18 -2.90
CA GLY A 288 18.14 11.29 -2.96
C GLY A 288 17.28 11.53 -4.20
N TRP A 289 17.08 12.81 -4.57
CA TRP A 289 16.34 13.19 -5.77
C TRP A 289 16.93 12.56 -7.05
N TYR A 290 18.27 12.51 -7.16
CA TYR A 290 18.94 11.89 -8.30
C TYR A 290 18.65 10.39 -8.39
N HIS A 291 18.67 9.67 -7.27
CA HIS A 291 18.37 8.25 -7.25
C HIS A 291 16.91 7.97 -7.63
N ILE A 292 15.97 8.79 -7.15
CA ILE A 292 14.55 8.68 -7.49
C ILE A 292 14.34 8.95 -8.99
N LEU A 293 14.89 10.06 -9.50
CA LEU A 293 14.80 10.43 -10.91
C LEU A 293 15.41 9.34 -11.82
N LYS A 294 16.60 8.84 -11.46
CA LYS A 294 17.23 7.74 -12.19
C LYS A 294 16.36 6.50 -12.23
N ALA A 295 15.73 6.12 -11.09
CA ALA A 295 14.84 4.96 -11.03
C ALA A 295 13.57 5.14 -11.87
N GLN A 296 13.10 6.37 -12.01
CA GLN A 296 11.94 6.70 -12.82
C GLN A 296 12.16 6.50 -14.33
N TYR A 297 13.36 6.79 -14.81
CA TYR A 297 13.67 6.74 -16.24
C TYR A 297 14.53 5.54 -16.67
N LYS A 298 15.34 5.00 -15.77
CA LYS A 298 16.25 3.88 -16.06
C LYS A 298 16.10 2.79 -14.99
N ASN A 299 15.18 1.85 -15.26
CA ASN A 299 14.86 0.76 -14.34
C ASN A 299 14.50 -0.49 -15.15
N ASN A 300 14.90 -1.65 -14.65
CA ASN A 300 14.52 -2.94 -15.22
C ASN A 300 13.51 -3.70 -14.36
N ARG A 301 12.92 -3.03 -13.36
CA ARG A 301 11.93 -3.59 -12.43
C ARG A 301 10.72 -2.69 -12.35
N ALA A 302 9.54 -3.29 -12.28
CA ALA A 302 8.29 -2.59 -12.08
C ALA A 302 7.47 -3.21 -10.94
N ALA A 303 6.56 -2.41 -10.40
CA ALA A 303 5.56 -2.84 -9.44
C ALA A 303 4.16 -2.58 -10.02
N PHE A 304 3.26 -3.54 -9.83
CA PHE A 304 1.84 -3.39 -10.15
C PHE A 304 1.15 -2.72 -8.96
N TYR A 305 0.64 -1.52 -9.16
CA TYR A 305 0.12 -0.70 -8.06
C TYR A 305 -1.37 -0.85 -7.84
N LEU A 306 -2.16 -0.58 -8.87
CA LEU A 306 -3.61 -0.59 -8.79
C LEU A 306 -4.18 -1.20 -10.07
N ILE A 307 -5.24 -1.95 -9.92
CA ILE A 307 -6.09 -2.41 -11.02
C ILE A 307 -7.55 -2.29 -10.58
N GLY A 308 -8.36 -1.67 -11.41
CA GLY A 308 -9.80 -1.58 -11.21
C GLY A 308 -10.51 -2.04 -12.48
N ILE A 309 -11.55 -2.88 -12.32
CA ILE A 309 -12.40 -3.36 -13.41
C ILE A 309 -13.84 -3.21 -12.96
N HIS A 310 -14.62 -2.52 -13.77
CA HIS A 310 -16.04 -2.31 -13.52
C HIS A 310 -16.74 -3.66 -13.28
N PRO A 311 -17.61 -3.78 -12.27
CA PRO A 311 -18.24 -5.04 -11.89
C PRO A 311 -18.88 -5.79 -13.08
N GLU A 312 -19.53 -5.08 -13.99
CA GLU A 312 -20.14 -5.68 -15.19
C GLU A 312 -19.12 -6.28 -16.17
N TYR A 313 -17.86 -5.86 -16.12
CA TYR A 313 -16.80 -6.35 -17.01
C TYR A 313 -15.87 -7.35 -16.32
N GLN A 314 -16.06 -7.61 -15.03
CA GLN A 314 -15.31 -8.66 -14.32
C GLN A 314 -15.62 -10.03 -14.89
N GLY A 315 -14.60 -10.88 -15.01
CA GLY A 315 -14.74 -12.21 -15.62
C GLY A 315 -14.89 -12.23 -17.14
N LYS A 316 -15.04 -11.07 -17.81
CA LYS A 316 -15.21 -10.95 -19.27
C LYS A 316 -13.89 -10.86 -20.07
N GLY A 317 -12.74 -11.02 -19.41
CA GLY A 317 -11.44 -11.06 -20.06
C GLY A 317 -10.81 -9.69 -20.37
N VAL A 318 -11.35 -8.58 -19.86
CA VAL A 318 -10.83 -7.20 -20.06
C VAL A 318 -9.37 -7.09 -19.59
N THR A 319 -8.97 -7.91 -18.64
CA THR A 319 -7.57 -8.00 -18.17
C THR A 319 -6.58 -8.33 -19.28
N ALA A 320 -6.97 -9.08 -20.30
CA ALA A 320 -6.09 -9.37 -21.44
C ALA A 320 -5.67 -8.10 -22.18
N ILE A 321 -6.58 -7.12 -22.29
CA ILE A 321 -6.30 -5.82 -22.90
C ILE A 321 -5.26 -5.07 -22.04
N ILE A 322 -5.48 -5.03 -20.73
CA ILE A 322 -4.57 -4.36 -19.78
C ILE A 322 -3.18 -5.00 -19.84
N PHE A 323 -3.11 -6.34 -19.81
CA PHE A 323 -1.82 -7.04 -19.82
C PHE A 323 -1.07 -6.94 -21.15
N GLU A 324 -1.77 -6.91 -22.27
CA GLU A 324 -1.14 -6.62 -23.57
C GLU A 324 -0.43 -5.27 -23.53
N GLU A 325 -1.10 -4.24 -23.03
CA GLU A 325 -0.55 -2.88 -22.98
C GLU A 325 0.63 -2.78 -22.00
N ILE A 326 0.50 -3.37 -20.80
CA ILE A 326 1.57 -3.38 -19.80
C ILE A 326 2.78 -4.16 -20.30
N GLN A 327 2.56 -5.33 -20.93
CA GLN A 327 3.63 -6.14 -21.49
C GLN A 327 4.39 -5.38 -22.59
N ASN A 328 3.66 -4.71 -23.50
CA ASN A 328 4.24 -3.88 -24.54
C ASN A 328 5.04 -2.71 -23.97
N LEU A 329 4.54 -2.07 -22.90
CA LEU A 329 5.27 -1.02 -22.19
C LEU A 329 6.55 -1.55 -21.57
N PHE A 330 6.46 -2.66 -20.84
CA PHE A 330 7.60 -3.25 -20.15
C PHE A 330 8.71 -3.66 -21.10
N ASN A 331 8.34 -4.26 -22.23
CA ASN A 331 9.31 -4.64 -23.27
C ASN A 331 10.01 -3.41 -23.88
N ARG A 332 9.26 -2.33 -24.18
CA ARG A 332 9.86 -1.08 -24.68
C ARG A 332 10.79 -0.42 -23.66
N LYS A 333 10.51 -0.55 -22.35
CA LYS A 333 11.29 0.03 -21.27
C LYS A 333 12.43 -0.88 -20.77
N GLY A 334 12.56 -2.08 -21.29
CA GLY A 334 13.55 -3.08 -20.84
C GLY A 334 13.30 -3.55 -19.41
N ILE A 335 12.04 -3.59 -18.99
CA ILE A 335 11.63 -4.16 -17.70
C ILE A 335 11.58 -5.67 -17.84
N VAL A 336 12.33 -6.35 -17.01
CA VAL A 336 12.48 -7.82 -17.03
C VAL A 336 11.92 -8.49 -15.78
N PHE A 337 11.54 -7.69 -14.77
CA PHE A 337 11.05 -8.21 -13.50
C PHE A 337 9.87 -7.36 -13.00
N GLY A 338 8.79 -8.03 -12.62
CA GLY A 338 7.61 -7.43 -12.02
C GLY A 338 7.35 -7.98 -10.61
N GLU A 339 6.77 -7.15 -9.74
CA GLU A 339 6.24 -7.58 -8.45
C GLU A 339 4.86 -6.98 -8.22
N THR A 340 3.95 -7.76 -7.62
CA THR A 340 2.63 -7.26 -7.27
C THR A 340 2.68 -6.48 -5.95
N ASN A 341 1.69 -5.62 -5.76
CA ASN A 341 1.35 -5.12 -4.44
C ASN A 341 0.70 -6.23 -3.60
N PRO A 342 0.57 -6.05 -2.27
CA PRO A 342 -0.14 -6.99 -1.43
C PRO A 342 -1.59 -7.20 -1.91
N GLU A 343 -1.94 -8.44 -2.17
CA GLU A 343 -3.27 -8.89 -2.60
C GLU A 343 -3.87 -9.76 -1.51
N LEU A 344 -5.14 -9.56 -1.18
CA LEU A 344 -5.81 -10.44 -0.22
C LEU A 344 -5.73 -11.90 -0.68
N LYS A 345 -5.27 -12.78 0.21
CA LYS A 345 -5.08 -14.21 -0.07
C LYS A 345 -6.38 -14.89 -0.53
N GLU A 346 -7.51 -14.40 -0.05
CA GLU A 346 -8.85 -14.88 -0.40
C GLU A 346 -9.33 -14.37 -1.77
N ASN A 347 -8.69 -13.33 -2.32
CA ASN A 347 -9.06 -12.76 -3.62
C ASN A 347 -8.49 -13.57 -4.78
N ALA A 348 -9.03 -14.78 -4.98
CA ALA A 348 -8.63 -15.66 -6.07
C ALA A 348 -8.82 -15.04 -7.47
N ALA A 349 -9.69 -14.04 -7.60
CA ALA A 349 -9.93 -13.37 -8.88
C ALA A 349 -8.69 -12.59 -9.33
N VAL A 350 -8.07 -11.81 -8.42
CA VAL A 350 -6.85 -11.06 -8.70
C VAL A 350 -5.66 -12.00 -8.90
N GLN A 351 -5.51 -13.03 -8.06
CA GLN A 351 -4.40 -13.99 -8.19
C GLN A 351 -4.42 -14.75 -9.52
N ARG A 352 -5.61 -15.03 -10.08
CA ARG A 352 -5.73 -15.65 -11.41
C ARG A 352 -5.19 -14.79 -12.54
N LEU A 353 -5.08 -13.47 -12.36
CA LEU A 353 -4.53 -12.54 -13.34
C LEU A 353 -3.07 -12.85 -13.68
N TRP A 354 -2.32 -13.35 -12.71
CA TRP A 354 -0.87 -13.59 -12.84
C TRP A 354 -0.54 -14.97 -13.38
N LYS A 355 -1.54 -15.88 -13.52
CA LYS A 355 -1.32 -17.31 -13.84
C LYS A 355 -0.44 -17.52 -15.06
N ASP A 356 -0.59 -16.70 -16.10
CA ASP A 356 0.15 -16.85 -17.36
C ASP A 356 1.60 -16.26 -17.29
N PHE A 357 1.99 -15.66 -16.14
CA PHE A 357 3.31 -15.05 -15.91
C PHE A 357 4.22 -15.86 -14.98
N ASN A 358 3.90 -17.12 -14.72
CA ASN A 358 4.64 -17.98 -13.79
C ASN A 358 4.93 -17.28 -12.43
N PRO A 359 3.90 -16.79 -11.72
CA PRO A 359 4.08 -16.03 -10.51
C PRO A 359 4.68 -16.89 -9.40
N VAL A 360 5.65 -16.36 -8.69
CA VAL A 360 6.21 -16.97 -7.49
C VAL A 360 5.80 -16.12 -6.30
N GLN A 361 5.03 -16.70 -5.38
CA GLN A 361 4.75 -16.03 -4.11
C GLN A 361 6.06 -15.86 -3.35
N HIS A 362 6.39 -14.63 -2.99
CA HIS A 362 7.66 -14.32 -2.35
C HIS A 362 7.54 -13.58 -1.03
N LYS A 363 6.38 -13.02 -0.74
CA LYS A 363 6.08 -12.40 0.57
C LYS A 363 4.65 -12.71 1.00
N GLU A 364 4.45 -12.76 2.30
CA GLU A 364 3.14 -12.80 2.95
C GLU A 364 3.12 -11.85 4.13
N ARG A 365 1.97 -11.26 4.40
CA ARG A 365 1.76 -10.38 5.54
C ARG A 365 0.35 -10.53 6.09
N SER A 366 0.20 -10.34 7.40
CA SER A 366 -1.10 -10.50 8.05
C SER A 366 -1.40 -9.36 9.01
N THR A 367 -2.66 -8.96 9.10
CA THR A 367 -3.14 -8.18 10.24
C THR A 367 -3.51 -9.13 11.38
N TYR A 368 -3.49 -8.56 12.57
CA TYR A 368 -3.81 -9.25 13.80
C TYR A 368 -4.91 -8.49 14.53
N LYS A 369 -5.86 -9.23 15.10
CA LYS A 369 -7.03 -8.73 15.83
C LYS A 369 -7.00 -9.20 17.26
N LYS A 370 -7.45 -8.35 18.20
CA LYS A 370 -7.72 -8.71 19.59
C LYS A 370 -8.92 -7.93 20.10
N GLU A 371 -9.77 -8.59 20.85
CA GLU A 371 -10.86 -7.94 21.59
C GLU A 371 -10.31 -7.01 22.70
N LEU A 372 -11.03 -5.92 23.01
CA LEU A 372 -10.61 -4.85 23.96
C LEU A 372 -11.15 -5.07 25.38
#